data_7c6d84160d85d556fad4538993a3d9e3
#
_entry.id   7c6d84160d85d556fad4538993a3d9e3
#
_cell.length_a   1.000
_cell.length_b   1.000
_cell.length_c   1.000
_cell.angle_alpha   90.00
_cell.angle_beta   90.00
_cell.angle_gamma   90.00
#
_symmetry.space_group_name_H-M   'P 1'
#
loop_
_entity.id
_entity.type
_entity.pdbx_description
1 polymer ?
#
loop_
_entity_poly.entity_id
_entity_poly.type
_entity_poly.pdbx_seq_one_letter_code
_entity_poly.pdbx_strand_id
1 'polypeptide(L)'
;MQILITAAVLTVAAMQTPSIARVTRSASLLVRSVIDGDTIDVATVGRVRLLGIDAPEIGRGFDTSAPFAREARERLTQLVLHRWVRLEQEGATHDVYNRHLAYVMTEDGLFVNAALVREGLARVSARLPLTRLQDLQRAEADARAFRRGMWASVPQIPAPSYTGRSKAIRPPTSRSNTAASKRRKTRTKKP
;
A
#
# COMPACT_ATOMS: atom_id res chain seq x y z
N MET A 1 27.55 -62.98 38.69
CA MET A 1 26.14 -62.69 38.33
C MET A 1 26.01 -61.22 38.37
N GLN A 2 26.18 -60.51 37.21
CA GLN A 2 26.17 -59.08 37.09
C GLN A 2 24.79 -58.67 36.53
N ILE A 3 24.08 -57.87 37.30
CA ILE A 3 22.77 -57.31 36.91
C ILE A 3 23.00 -55.95 36.21
N LEU A 4 22.76 -55.87 34.90
CA LEU A 4 22.78 -54.66 34.11
C LEU A 4 21.41 -53.91 34.32
N ILE A 5 21.49 -52.79 35.00
CA ILE A 5 20.35 -51.87 35.13
C ILE A 5 20.42 -50.90 33.95
N THR A 6 19.57 -51.10 32.93
CA THR A 6 19.37 -50.15 31.82
C THR A 6 18.42 -49.03 32.30
N ALA A 7 18.98 -47.84 32.51
CA ALA A 7 18.18 -46.62 32.76
C ALA A 7 17.57 -46.12 31.46
N ALA A 8 16.25 -46.21 31.34
CA ALA A 8 15.51 -45.60 30.24
C ALA A 8 15.36 -44.08 30.49
N VAL A 9 16.05 -43.25 29.71
CA VAL A 9 15.90 -41.79 29.73
C VAL A 9 14.65 -41.44 28.93
N LEU A 10 13.58 -41.08 29.64
CA LEU A 10 12.35 -40.58 29.05
C LEU A 10 12.54 -39.10 28.67
N THR A 11 12.78 -38.82 27.39
CA THR A 11 12.85 -37.45 26.84
C THR A 11 11.43 -36.92 26.73
N VAL A 12 11.02 -36.05 27.66
CA VAL A 12 9.77 -35.29 27.56
C VAL A 12 10.01 -34.17 26.56
N ALA A 13 9.52 -34.33 25.34
CA ALA A 13 9.47 -33.26 24.37
C ALA A 13 8.46 -32.22 24.87
N ALA A 14 8.96 -31.06 25.32
CA ALA A 14 8.12 -29.91 25.68
C ALA A 14 7.42 -29.43 24.40
N MET A 15 6.13 -29.72 24.26
CA MET A 15 5.28 -29.11 23.28
C MET A 15 5.20 -27.61 23.62
N GLN A 16 5.93 -26.79 22.85
CA GLN A 16 5.78 -25.34 22.90
C GLN A 16 4.39 -24.99 22.36
N THR A 17 3.47 -24.67 23.25
CA THR A 17 2.17 -24.09 22.88
C THR A 17 2.45 -22.76 22.19
N PRO A 18 1.88 -22.51 20.97
CA PRO A 18 2.05 -21.21 20.33
C PRO A 18 1.48 -20.14 21.25
N SER A 19 2.32 -19.18 21.62
CA SER A 19 1.89 -17.99 22.39
C SER A 19 0.89 -17.24 21.54
N ILE A 20 -0.39 -17.27 21.93
CA ILE A 20 -1.43 -16.44 21.30
C ILE A 20 -1.05 -14.99 21.58
N ALA A 21 -0.74 -14.23 20.53
CA ALA A 21 -0.41 -12.83 20.64
C ALA A 21 -1.55 -12.10 21.38
N ARG A 22 -1.20 -11.46 22.51
CA ARG A 22 -2.19 -10.79 23.34
C ARG A 22 -2.69 -9.55 22.62
N VAL A 23 -3.97 -9.52 22.25
CA VAL A 23 -4.62 -8.34 21.67
C VAL A 23 -4.97 -7.37 22.78
N THR A 24 -4.45 -6.14 22.69
CA THR A 24 -4.75 -5.06 23.62
C THR A 24 -5.76 -4.13 22.97
N ARG A 25 -6.82 -3.74 23.71
CA ARG A 25 -7.86 -2.83 23.22
C ARG A 25 -7.76 -1.48 23.91
N SER A 26 -7.87 -0.40 23.13
CA SER A 26 -7.92 0.96 23.66
C SER A 26 -9.33 1.31 24.17
N ALA A 27 -9.43 2.41 24.95
CA ALA A 27 -10.67 3.17 25.09
C ALA A 27 -11.09 3.75 23.72
N SER A 28 -12.27 4.38 23.66
CA SER A 28 -12.70 5.13 22.47
C SER A 28 -11.82 6.36 22.27
N LEU A 29 -11.35 6.56 21.02
CA LEU A 29 -10.42 7.60 20.60
C LEU A 29 -10.96 8.32 19.38
N LEU A 30 -10.81 9.65 19.33
CA LEU A 30 -11.31 10.46 18.22
C LEU A 30 -10.31 10.46 17.04
N VAL A 31 -10.78 10.16 15.83
CA VAL A 31 -9.98 10.33 14.61
C VAL A 31 -10.01 11.78 14.18
N ARG A 32 -8.82 12.42 14.12
CA ARG A 32 -8.67 13.84 13.76
C ARG A 32 -8.54 14.04 12.26
N SER A 33 -7.80 13.17 11.59
CA SER A 33 -7.61 13.24 10.14
C SER A 33 -7.30 11.89 9.52
N VAL A 34 -7.49 11.79 8.20
CA VAL A 34 -7.10 10.65 7.37
C VAL A 34 -5.95 11.10 6.50
N ILE A 35 -4.80 10.44 6.63
CA ILE A 35 -3.56 10.81 5.93
C ILE A 35 -3.51 10.11 4.57
N ASP A 36 -3.78 8.79 4.54
CA ASP A 36 -3.74 7.94 3.36
C ASP A 36 -4.83 6.86 3.45
N GLY A 37 -4.92 5.98 2.45
CA GLY A 37 -5.92 4.91 2.40
C GLY A 37 -5.83 3.87 3.53
N ASP A 38 -4.75 3.89 4.30
CA ASP A 38 -4.52 2.98 5.43
C ASP A 38 -3.82 3.64 6.63
N THR A 39 -3.76 4.96 6.66
CA THR A 39 -3.11 5.71 7.73
C THR A 39 -4.00 6.85 8.22
N ILE A 40 -4.27 6.90 9.52
CA ILE A 40 -5.07 7.91 10.18
C ILE A 40 -4.28 8.61 11.28
N ASP A 41 -4.73 9.80 11.70
CA ASP A 41 -4.26 10.49 12.89
C ASP A 41 -5.33 10.46 13.97
N VAL A 42 -4.97 9.95 15.13
CA VAL A 42 -5.89 9.70 16.25
C VAL A 42 -5.48 10.57 17.43
N ALA A 43 -6.45 11.18 18.09
CA ALA A 43 -6.23 12.02 19.26
C ALA A 43 -5.47 11.23 20.34
N THR A 44 -4.50 11.89 20.99
CA THR A 44 -3.65 11.34 22.06
C THR A 44 -2.69 10.21 21.67
N VAL A 45 -2.91 9.55 20.50
CA VAL A 45 -2.08 8.44 20.02
C VAL A 45 -1.16 8.90 18.88
N GLY A 46 -1.65 9.79 18.00
CA GLY A 46 -0.93 10.20 16.81
C GLY A 46 -1.23 9.30 15.60
N ARG A 47 -0.20 9.08 14.76
CA ARG A 47 -0.36 8.32 13.51
C ARG A 47 -0.55 6.83 13.77
N VAL A 48 -1.61 6.29 13.18
CA VAL A 48 -1.96 4.87 13.25
C VAL A 48 -2.00 4.31 11.83
N ARG A 49 -1.19 3.28 11.58
CA ARG A 49 -1.20 2.47 10.35
C ARG A 49 -2.12 1.28 10.57
N LEU A 50 -3.08 1.09 9.71
CA LEU A 50 -4.02 -0.01 9.76
C LEU A 50 -3.29 -1.35 9.58
N LEU A 51 -3.29 -2.18 10.61
CA LEU A 51 -2.54 -3.43 10.65
C LEU A 51 -3.10 -4.47 9.67
N GLY A 52 -2.21 -5.19 9.00
CA GLY A 52 -2.54 -6.33 8.15
C GLY A 52 -3.06 -5.99 6.76
N ILE A 53 -3.15 -4.71 6.40
CA ILE A 53 -3.57 -4.26 5.09
C ILE A 53 -2.59 -3.28 4.46
N ASP A 54 -2.71 -3.10 3.15
CA ASP A 54 -1.93 -2.16 2.35
C ASP A 54 -2.83 -1.52 1.29
N ALA A 55 -3.02 -0.21 1.38
CA ALA A 55 -3.78 0.56 0.40
C ALA A 55 -2.84 1.16 -0.66
N PRO A 56 -3.35 1.45 -1.87
CA PRO A 56 -2.60 2.17 -2.87
C PRO A 56 -2.17 3.55 -2.35
N GLU A 57 -0.94 3.94 -2.63
CA GLU A 57 -0.31 5.16 -2.15
C GLU A 57 -0.77 6.40 -2.94
N ILE A 58 -1.04 7.50 -2.23
CA ILE A 58 -1.24 8.81 -2.86
C ILE A 58 0.13 9.39 -3.20
N GLY A 59 0.34 9.74 -4.48
CA GLY A 59 1.56 10.40 -4.93
C GLY A 59 1.79 11.73 -4.20
N ARG A 60 3.06 12.04 -3.92
CA ARG A 60 3.47 13.28 -3.25
C ARG A 60 4.22 14.17 -4.24
N GLY A 61 3.95 15.48 -4.17
CA GLY A 61 4.60 16.43 -5.07
C GLY A 61 4.26 16.15 -6.53
N PHE A 62 5.26 15.76 -7.32
CA PHE A 62 5.12 15.44 -8.76
C PHE A 62 4.77 13.98 -9.04
N ASP A 63 4.75 13.12 -8.01
CA ASP A 63 4.43 11.71 -8.19
C ASP A 63 2.95 11.51 -8.49
N THR A 64 2.64 10.61 -9.41
CA THR A 64 1.26 10.22 -9.70
C THR A 64 0.75 9.27 -8.61
N SER A 65 -0.47 9.50 -8.15
CA SER A 65 -1.14 8.58 -7.23
C SER A 65 -1.36 7.22 -7.90
N ALA A 66 -1.19 6.14 -7.14
CA ALA A 66 -1.54 4.82 -7.61
C ALA A 66 -3.05 4.72 -7.91
N PRO A 67 -3.48 3.87 -8.84
CA PRO A 67 -4.91 3.63 -9.07
C PRO A 67 -5.62 3.25 -7.76
N PHE A 68 -6.81 3.78 -7.54
CA PHE A 68 -7.63 3.61 -6.34
C PHE A 68 -7.10 4.24 -5.04
N ALA A 69 -5.98 4.98 -5.06
CA ALA A 69 -5.43 5.61 -3.86
C ALA A 69 -6.37 6.68 -3.27
N ARG A 70 -6.98 7.50 -4.13
CA ARG A 70 -7.94 8.53 -3.71
C ARG A 70 -9.21 7.91 -3.16
N GLU A 71 -9.77 6.92 -3.85
CA GLU A 71 -10.96 6.19 -3.44
C GLU A 71 -10.76 5.51 -2.08
N ALA A 72 -9.60 4.89 -1.85
CA ALA A 72 -9.25 4.29 -0.57
C ALA A 72 -9.24 5.32 0.56
N ARG A 73 -8.58 6.46 0.35
CA ARG A 73 -8.54 7.55 1.33
C ARG A 73 -9.92 8.16 1.57
N GLU A 74 -10.68 8.42 0.52
CA GLU A 74 -12.04 8.96 0.63
C GLU A 74 -12.94 8.01 1.40
N ARG A 75 -12.84 6.70 1.10
CA ARG A 75 -13.63 5.70 1.80
C ARG A 75 -13.24 5.59 3.28
N LEU A 76 -11.96 5.58 3.60
CA LEU A 76 -11.50 5.60 4.99
C LEU A 76 -11.99 6.88 5.71
N THR A 77 -11.96 8.03 5.03
CA THR A 77 -12.50 9.29 5.53
C THR A 77 -13.98 9.18 5.90
N GLN A 78 -14.81 8.62 5.02
CA GLN A 78 -16.24 8.40 5.29
C GLN A 78 -16.49 7.48 6.48
N LEU A 79 -15.61 6.49 6.69
CA LEU A 79 -15.77 5.51 7.75
C LEU A 79 -15.39 6.06 9.13
N VAL A 80 -14.33 6.89 9.21
CA VAL A 80 -13.72 7.18 10.52
C VAL A 80 -13.47 8.66 10.82
N LEU A 81 -13.48 9.57 9.84
CA LEU A 81 -13.16 10.98 10.10
C LEU A 81 -14.13 11.61 11.12
N HIS A 82 -13.57 12.22 12.15
CA HIS A 82 -14.30 12.83 13.28
C HIS A 82 -15.23 11.87 14.02
N ARG A 83 -14.94 10.56 13.93
CA ARG A 83 -15.67 9.52 14.68
C ARG A 83 -14.79 8.95 15.80
N TRP A 84 -15.44 8.40 16.79
CA TRP A 84 -14.81 7.63 17.85
C TRP A 84 -14.56 6.21 17.36
N VAL A 85 -13.34 5.73 17.59
CA VAL A 85 -12.91 4.38 17.22
C VAL A 85 -12.19 3.72 18.37
N ARG A 86 -12.11 2.39 18.35
CA ARG A 86 -11.26 1.59 19.23
C ARG A 86 -10.13 0.98 18.44
N LEU A 87 -8.95 1.00 19.02
CA LEU A 87 -7.76 0.39 18.44
C LEU A 87 -7.51 -0.96 19.11
N GLU A 88 -7.32 -2.00 18.29
CA GLU A 88 -6.86 -3.30 18.77
C GLU A 88 -5.43 -3.50 18.27
N GLN A 89 -4.50 -3.66 19.20
CA GLN A 89 -3.07 -3.83 18.92
C GLN A 89 -2.64 -5.26 19.23
N GLU A 90 -1.78 -5.83 18.39
CA GLU A 90 -1.11 -7.11 18.64
C GLU A 90 0.33 -7.07 18.15
N GLY A 91 1.22 -7.78 18.85
CA GLY A 91 2.63 -7.87 18.46
C GLY A 91 3.38 -6.55 18.59
N ALA A 92 4.10 -6.14 17.55
CA ALA A 92 4.80 -4.88 17.52
C ALA A 92 3.83 -3.70 17.54
N THR A 93 4.03 -2.78 18.47
CA THR A 93 3.12 -1.62 18.64
C THR A 93 3.39 -0.50 17.64
N HIS A 94 4.59 -0.44 17.05
CA HIS A 94 5.01 0.58 16.09
C HIS A 94 5.74 -0.03 14.91
N ASP A 95 5.66 0.65 13.77
CA ASP A 95 6.49 0.36 12.61
C ASP A 95 7.82 1.16 12.62
N VAL A 96 8.63 0.98 11.58
CA VAL A 96 9.92 1.68 11.41
C VAL A 96 9.80 3.20 11.25
N TYR A 97 8.61 3.71 10.95
CA TYR A 97 8.31 5.14 10.83
C TYR A 97 7.66 5.71 12.10
N ASN A 98 7.68 4.95 13.20
CA ASN A 98 7.07 5.30 14.48
C ASN A 98 5.55 5.55 14.39
N ARG A 99 4.85 4.84 13.49
CA ARG A 99 3.39 4.82 13.45
C ARG A 99 2.88 3.65 14.29
N HIS A 100 1.84 3.88 15.08
CA HIS A 100 1.17 2.79 15.80
C HIS A 100 0.55 1.80 14.81
N LEU A 101 0.70 0.50 15.08
CA LEU A 101 0.07 -0.56 14.30
C LEU A 101 -1.19 -1.05 15.03
N ALA A 102 -2.35 -0.93 14.40
CA ALA A 102 -3.59 -1.36 15.02
C ALA A 102 -4.67 -1.77 14.00
N TYR A 103 -5.57 -2.63 14.43
CA TYR A 103 -6.88 -2.75 13.83
C TYR A 103 -7.78 -1.63 14.33
N VAL A 104 -8.63 -1.12 13.47
CA VAL A 104 -9.55 -0.03 13.76
C VAL A 104 -10.97 -0.56 13.76
N MET A 105 -11.66 -0.35 14.87
CA MET A 105 -13.06 -0.72 15.05
C MET A 105 -13.86 0.55 15.32
N THR A 106 -14.96 0.76 14.59
CA THR A 106 -15.91 1.84 14.92
C THR A 106 -16.73 1.47 16.17
N GLU A 107 -17.43 2.42 16.76
CA GLU A 107 -18.24 2.16 17.95
C GLU A 107 -19.41 1.22 17.70
N ASP A 108 -19.96 1.23 16.49
CA ASP A 108 -21.00 0.31 16.01
C ASP A 108 -20.45 -1.09 15.62
N GLY A 109 -19.15 -1.32 15.85
CA GLY A 109 -18.52 -2.63 15.68
C GLY A 109 -18.04 -2.94 14.26
N LEU A 110 -18.00 -1.97 13.34
CA LEU A 110 -17.44 -2.20 12.00
C LEU A 110 -15.93 -2.38 12.10
N PHE A 111 -15.41 -3.46 11.54
CA PHE A 111 -13.98 -3.70 11.33
C PHE A 111 -13.50 -2.96 10.08
N VAL A 112 -12.92 -1.76 10.26
CA VAL A 112 -12.57 -0.83 9.18
C VAL A 112 -11.54 -1.42 8.21
N ASN A 113 -10.51 -2.11 8.73
CA ASN A 113 -9.50 -2.76 7.89
C ASN A 113 -10.14 -3.76 6.91
N ALA A 114 -11.03 -4.62 7.41
CA ALA A 114 -11.72 -5.61 6.55
C ALA A 114 -12.72 -4.95 5.59
N ALA A 115 -13.35 -3.84 5.97
CA ALA A 115 -14.26 -3.10 5.09
C ALA A 115 -13.52 -2.58 3.84
N LEU A 116 -12.35 -1.94 4.02
CA LEU A 116 -11.52 -1.46 2.91
C LEU A 116 -11.07 -2.59 2.00
N VAL A 117 -10.64 -3.73 2.58
CA VAL A 117 -10.24 -4.91 1.81
C VAL A 117 -11.41 -5.49 1.03
N ARG A 118 -12.59 -5.62 1.65
CA ARG A 118 -13.80 -6.16 1.01
C ARG A 118 -14.30 -5.31 -0.15
N GLU A 119 -14.05 -4.00 -0.09
CA GLU A 119 -14.38 -3.06 -1.17
C GLU A 119 -13.30 -3.03 -2.26
N GLY A 120 -12.18 -3.75 -2.10
CA GLY A 120 -11.05 -3.79 -3.04
C GLY A 120 -10.23 -2.51 -3.03
N LEU A 121 -10.25 -1.75 -1.94
CA LEU A 121 -9.51 -0.50 -1.74
C LEU A 121 -8.21 -0.70 -0.96
N ALA A 122 -8.01 -1.89 -0.41
CA ALA A 122 -6.76 -2.35 0.18
C ALA A 122 -6.59 -3.83 -0.10
N ARG A 123 -5.35 -4.32 -0.02
CA ARG A 123 -5.02 -5.74 -0.08
C ARG A 123 -4.52 -6.23 1.27
N VAL A 124 -4.56 -7.52 1.49
CA VAL A 124 -3.97 -8.13 2.69
C VAL A 124 -2.44 -8.05 2.59
N SER A 125 -1.80 -7.53 3.63
CA SER A 125 -0.34 -7.40 3.75
C SER A 125 0.11 -7.81 5.14
N ALA A 126 0.10 -9.11 5.43
CA ALA A 126 0.55 -9.67 6.69
C ALA A 126 1.86 -10.45 6.48
N ARG A 127 2.91 -10.05 7.19
CA ARG A 127 4.22 -10.75 7.18
C ARG A 127 4.34 -11.77 8.31
N LEU A 128 3.47 -11.69 9.30
CA LEU A 128 3.43 -12.54 10.50
C LEU A 128 2.00 -13.08 10.69
N PRO A 129 1.83 -14.19 11.42
CA PRO A 129 0.48 -14.61 11.81
C PRO A 129 -0.18 -13.52 12.65
N LEU A 130 -1.35 -13.06 12.20
CA LEU A 130 -2.17 -12.05 12.86
C LEU A 130 -3.50 -12.68 13.29
N THR A 131 -4.00 -12.26 14.46
CA THR A 131 -5.25 -12.80 15.02
C THR A 131 -6.45 -12.62 14.07
N ARG A 132 -6.50 -11.49 13.34
CA ARG A 132 -7.59 -11.19 12.40
C ARG A 132 -7.26 -11.50 10.93
N LEU A 133 -6.17 -12.25 10.68
CA LEU A 133 -5.74 -12.55 9.30
C LEU A 133 -6.82 -13.26 8.48
N GLN A 134 -7.54 -14.21 9.09
CA GLN A 134 -8.60 -14.94 8.39
C GLN A 134 -9.75 -14.02 7.97
N ASP A 135 -10.12 -13.04 8.81
CA ASP A 135 -11.18 -12.07 8.48
C ASP A 135 -10.76 -11.19 7.30
N LEU A 136 -9.49 -10.75 7.27
CA LEU A 136 -8.92 -9.97 6.17
C LEU A 136 -8.86 -10.81 4.88
N GLN A 137 -8.40 -12.05 4.95
CA GLN A 137 -8.33 -12.95 3.79
C GLN A 137 -9.71 -13.27 3.20
N ARG A 138 -10.73 -13.47 4.05
CA ARG A 138 -12.13 -13.64 3.60
C ARG A 138 -12.62 -12.37 2.89
N ALA A 139 -12.35 -11.20 3.45
CA ALA A 139 -12.71 -9.93 2.85
C ALA A 139 -12.03 -9.73 1.48
N GLU A 140 -10.75 -10.11 1.33
CA GLU A 140 -10.04 -10.06 0.04
C GLU A 140 -10.60 -11.06 -0.97
N ALA A 141 -10.92 -12.28 -0.54
CA ALA A 141 -11.55 -13.28 -1.39
C ALA A 141 -12.91 -12.79 -1.93
N ASP A 142 -13.72 -12.14 -1.08
CA ASP A 142 -14.97 -11.50 -1.49
C ASP A 142 -14.72 -10.39 -2.52
N ALA A 143 -13.75 -9.50 -2.28
CA ALA A 143 -13.42 -8.42 -3.20
C ALA A 143 -13.00 -8.95 -4.58
N ARG A 144 -12.20 -10.00 -4.62
CA ARG A 144 -11.75 -10.68 -5.85
C ARG A 144 -12.91 -11.37 -6.57
N ALA A 145 -13.74 -12.12 -5.85
CA ALA A 145 -14.89 -12.84 -6.41
C ALA A 145 -15.89 -11.88 -7.07
N PHE A 146 -16.15 -10.74 -6.45
CA PHE A 146 -17.07 -9.72 -6.94
C PHE A 146 -16.39 -8.63 -7.77
N ARG A 147 -15.09 -8.76 -8.09
CA ARG A 147 -14.31 -7.82 -8.90
C ARG A 147 -14.43 -6.36 -8.42
N ARG A 148 -14.30 -6.13 -7.12
CA ARG A 148 -14.42 -4.81 -6.52
C ARG A 148 -13.10 -4.05 -6.55
N GLY A 149 -13.17 -2.72 -6.69
CA GLY A 149 -12.01 -1.83 -6.62
C GLY A 149 -10.86 -2.29 -7.52
N MET A 150 -9.66 -2.44 -6.97
CA MET A 150 -8.45 -2.86 -7.71
C MET A 150 -8.54 -4.25 -8.35
N TRP A 151 -9.54 -5.06 -7.96
CA TRP A 151 -9.80 -6.37 -8.55
C TRP A 151 -10.78 -6.31 -9.72
N ALA A 152 -11.34 -5.14 -10.05
CA ALA A 152 -12.12 -4.95 -11.26
C ALA A 152 -11.19 -5.15 -12.45
N SER A 153 -11.55 -6.08 -13.35
CA SER A 153 -10.86 -6.16 -14.63
C SER A 153 -11.09 -4.82 -15.33
N VAL A 154 -10.04 -4.02 -15.47
CA VAL A 154 -10.07 -2.87 -16.38
C VAL A 154 -10.39 -3.48 -17.75
N PRO A 155 -11.52 -3.09 -18.42
CA PRO A 155 -11.71 -3.48 -19.80
C PRO A 155 -10.46 -3.03 -20.55
N GLN A 156 -9.70 -3.98 -21.10
CA GLN A 156 -8.65 -3.62 -22.04
C GLN A 156 -9.39 -2.99 -23.20
N ILE A 157 -9.39 -1.66 -23.27
CA ILE A 157 -9.71 -0.97 -24.51
C ILE A 157 -8.68 -1.51 -25.50
N PRO A 158 -9.07 -2.32 -26.48
CA PRO A 158 -8.09 -2.82 -27.44
C PRO A 158 -7.38 -1.58 -27.99
N ALA A 159 -6.06 -1.58 -27.90
CA ALA A 159 -5.26 -0.50 -28.43
C ALA A 159 -5.77 -0.26 -29.87
N PRO A 160 -6.08 1.00 -30.27
CA PRO A 160 -6.53 1.26 -31.60
C PRO A 160 -5.53 0.59 -32.56
N SER A 161 -5.99 -0.39 -33.32
CA SER A 161 -5.18 -1.06 -34.32
C SER A 161 -4.87 0.00 -35.38
N TYR A 162 -3.73 0.69 -35.19
CA TYR A 162 -3.24 1.66 -36.13
C TYR A 162 -2.71 0.88 -37.35
N THR A 163 -3.61 0.44 -38.23
CA THR A 163 -3.30 -0.04 -39.55
C THR A 163 -3.01 1.15 -40.47
N GLY A 164 -2.26 2.11 -39.96
CA GLY A 164 -1.69 3.21 -40.74
C GLY A 164 -0.39 2.76 -41.34
N ARG A 165 -0.46 2.35 -42.62
CA ARG A 165 0.70 2.18 -43.52
C ARG A 165 1.59 3.42 -43.37
N SER A 166 2.69 3.30 -42.63
CA SER A 166 3.71 4.34 -42.54
C SER A 166 4.25 4.59 -43.93
N LYS A 167 3.74 5.60 -44.63
CA LYS A 167 4.45 6.21 -45.74
C LYS A 167 5.76 6.74 -45.15
N ALA A 168 6.86 6.04 -45.44
CA ALA A 168 8.18 6.49 -45.10
C ALA A 168 8.39 7.88 -45.72
N ILE A 169 8.39 8.90 -44.88
CA ILE A 169 8.82 10.25 -45.27
C ILE A 169 10.33 10.15 -45.43
N ARG A 170 10.76 10.09 -46.69
CA ARG A 170 12.19 10.21 -47.03
C ARG A 170 12.66 11.59 -46.56
N PRO A 171 13.76 11.67 -45.78
CA PRO A 171 14.31 12.96 -45.40
C PRO A 171 14.82 13.67 -46.69
N PRO A 172 14.63 14.99 -46.79
CA PRO A 172 15.16 15.73 -47.97
C PRO A 172 16.68 15.66 -47.98
N THR A 173 17.23 15.24 -49.13
CA THR A 173 18.66 15.24 -49.41
C THR A 173 19.20 16.66 -49.29
N SER A 174 20.14 16.87 -48.39
CA SER A 174 20.88 18.13 -48.25
C SER A 174 21.69 18.39 -49.51
N ARG A 175 21.29 19.40 -50.29
CA ARG A 175 22.12 19.98 -51.33
C ARG A 175 23.26 20.74 -50.65
N SER A 176 24.46 20.27 -50.89
CA SER A 176 25.70 20.99 -50.64
C SER A 176 25.76 22.26 -51.49
N ASN A 177 25.73 23.42 -50.89
CA ASN A 177 26.13 24.68 -51.51
C ASN A 177 27.53 25.06 -51.02
N THR A 178 28.51 24.69 -51.80
CA THR A 178 29.84 25.30 -51.85
C THR A 178 29.73 26.61 -52.65
N ALA A 179 29.89 27.75 -52.00
CA ALA A 179 30.32 28.97 -52.66
C ALA A 179 30.94 29.95 -51.66
N ALA A 180 32.24 30.02 -51.67
CA ALA A 180 33.07 31.17 -51.99
C ALA A 180 33.16 32.29 -50.95
N SER A 181 34.29 32.24 -50.32
CA SER A 181 35.15 33.30 -49.82
C SER A 181 34.93 34.66 -50.50
N LYS A 182 34.68 35.71 -49.66
CA LYS A 182 35.23 37.02 -49.96
C LYS A 182 35.68 37.76 -48.69
N ARG A 183 36.96 37.80 -48.52
CA ARG A 183 37.75 38.68 -47.67
C ARG A 183 37.31 40.13 -47.85
N ARG A 184 37.05 40.87 -46.76
CA ARG A 184 37.31 42.32 -46.78
C ARG A 184 37.90 42.77 -45.42
N LYS A 185 39.10 43.29 -45.58
CA LYS A 185 39.97 43.91 -44.57
C LYS A 185 39.46 45.28 -44.13
N THR A 186 39.87 45.67 -42.90
CA THR A 186 40.23 46.96 -42.38
C THR A 186 39.11 47.92 -42.01
N ARG A 187 39.05 48.56 -40.87
CA ARG A 187 40.02 49.58 -40.41
C ARG A 187 39.72 49.98 -38.97
N THR A 188 40.78 50.03 -38.20
CA THR A 188 40.98 50.70 -36.93
C THR A 188 40.56 52.18 -36.96
N LYS A 189 40.00 52.70 -35.85
CA LYS A 189 40.42 53.96 -35.24
C LYS A 189 39.88 54.11 -33.83
N LYS A 190 40.80 54.29 -32.91
CA LYS A 190 40.69 54.97 -31.64
C LYS A 190 40.86 56.50 -31.91
N PRO A 191 40.56 57.39 -31.00
CA PRO A 191 40.83 57.35 -29.56
C PRO A 191 39.56 57.28 -28.71
#